data_e0b064f00d5bbf028dd48e135301bf9f
#
_entry.id   e0b064f00d5bbf028dd48e135301bf9f
#
_cell.length_a   1.000
_cell.length_b   1.000
_cell.length_c   1.000
_cell.angle_alpha   90.00
_cell.angle_beta   90.00
_cell.angle_gamma   90.00
#
_symmetry.space_group_name_H-M   'P 1'
#
loop_
_entity.id
_entity.type
_entity.pdbx_description
1 polymer ?
#
loop_
_entity_poly.entity_id
_entity_poly.type
_entity_poly.pdbx_seq_one_letter_code
_entity_poly.pdbx_strand_id
1 'polypeptide(L)'
;MKKIIALTALFFIGFFFAQEPIKALSKEDIPPEVSKIVDISSLTFIVDTQPSFPGGMAAFRKEFSQNFDTSALEKPKTGILKTVIYYAVEVDGSILQIKAVGESDSFNKEAERALKSIKTKYYPAKVNNLAVRYLLRMPLNMNFK
;
A
#
# COMPACT_ATOMS: atom_id res chain seq x y z
N MET A 1 -9.83 31.98 -38.53
CA MET A 1 -10.07 31.68 -37.11
C MET A 1 -9.12 30.54 -36.69
N LYS A 2 -8.09 30.88 -35.94
CA LYS A 2 -7.17 29.85 -35.39
C LYS A 2 -7.79 29.30 -34.11
N LYS A 3 -8.23 28.06 -34.13
CA LYS A 3 -8.61 27.34 -32.91
C LYS A 3 -7.33 27.01 -32.15
N ILE A 4 -7.12 27.67 -31.04
CA ILE A 4 -6.07 27.32 -30.10
C ILE A 4 -6.57 26.08 -29.39
N ILE A 5 -6.06 24.90 -29.76
CA ILE A 5 -6.23 23.67 -29.00
C ILE A 5 -5.27 23.80 -27.82
N ALA A 6 -5.80 24.16 -26.67
CA ALA A 6 -5.07 24.08 -25.44
C ALA A 6 -4.85 22.56 -25.14
N LEU A 7 -3.64 22.12 -25.47
CA LEU A 7 -3.18 20.78 -25.09
C LEU A 7 -2.96 20.80 -23.58
N THR A 8 -4.00 20.48 -22.81
CA THR A 8 -3.86 20.18 -21.41
C THR A 8 -3.03 18.90 -21.31
N ALA A 9 -1.75 19.07 -21.04
CA ALA A 9 -0.88 17.96 -20.68
C ALA A 9 -1.42 17.34 -19.40
N LEU A 10 -2.17 16.27 -19.53
CA LEU A 10 -2.59 15.43 -18.41
C LEU A 10 -1.33 14.76 -17.89
N PHE A 11 -0.80 15.29 -16.78
CA PHE A 11 0.27 14.63 -16.05
C PHE A 11 -0.28 13.32 -15.48
N PHE A 12 -0.11 12.23 -16.20
CA PHE A 12 -0.30 10.91 -15.66
C PHE A 12 0.83 10.64 -14.66
N ILE A 13 0.57 10.90 -13.40
CA ILE A 13 1.36 10.35 -12.31
C ILE A 13 0.99 8.88 -12.23
N GLY A 14 1.73 8.05 -12.96
CA GLY A 14 1.50 6.60 -12.96
C GLY A 14 2.06 5.99 -11.67
N PHE A 15 1.19 5.48 -10.81
CA PHE A 15 1.58 4.56 -9.77
C PHE A 15 1.82 3.18 -10.41
N PHE A 16 3.06 2.73 -10.38
CA PHE A 16 3.38 1.35 -10.71
C PHE A 16 3.41 0.53 -9.42
N PHE A 17 2.44 -0.34 -9.29
CA PHE A 17 2.52 -1.41 -8.30
C PHE A 17 3.33 -2.53 -8.94
N ALA A 18 4.51 -2.80 -8.40
CA ALA A 18 5.30 -3.93 -8.85
C ALA A 18 4.48 -5.21 -8.63
N GLN A 19 4.20 -5.93 -9.72
CA GLN A 19 3.59 -7.26 -9.66
C GLN A 19 4.68 -8.28 -9.34
N GLU A 20 5.18 -8.23 -8.10
CA GLU A 20 5.92 -9.37 -7.61
C GLU A 20 4.94 -10.46 -7.16
N PRO A 21 5.23 -11.75 -7.41
CA PRO A 21 4.43 -12.82 -6.84
C PRO A 21 4.38 -12.60 -5.32
N ILE A 22 3.19 -12.68 -4.75
CA ILE A 22 2.98 -12.49 -3.31
C ILE A 22 3.71 -13.61 -2.60
N LYS A 23 4.99 -13.38 -2.30
CA LYS A 23 5.75 -14.26 -1.42
C LYS A 23 5.11 -14.18 -0.06
N ALA A 24 4.69 -15.32 0.47
CA ALA A 24 4.24 -15.39 1.85
C ALA A 24 5.37 -14.84 2.74
N LEU A 25 5.06 -13.81 3.52
CA LEU A 25 6.01 -13.24 4.46
C LEU A 25 6.29 -14.26 5.57
N SER A 26 7.55 -14.48 5.87
CA SER A 26 7.97 -15.15 7.09
C SER A 26 8.29 -14.10 8.16
N LYS A 27 8.35 -14.52 9.39
CA LYS A 27 8.67 -13.63 10.51
C LYS A 27 10.04 -12.96 10.34
N GLU A 28 10.98 -13.66 9.72
CA GLU A 28 12.36 -13.22 9.47
C GLU A 28 12.44 -12.15 8.36
N ASP A 29 11.44 -12.10 7.48
CA ASP A 29 11.37 -11.13 6.38
C ASP A 29 10.85 -9.74 6.83
N ILE A 30 10.44 -9.60 8.10
CA ILE A 30 9.85 -8.37 8.62
C ILE A 30 10.95 -7.41 9.09
N PRO A 31 11.04 -6.20 8.52
CA PRO A 31 12.02 -5.21 8.98
C PRO A 31 11.84 -4.82 10.45
N PRO A 32 12.94 -4.50 11.17
CA PRO A 32 12.85 -4.08 12.57
C PRO A 32 11.94 -2.86 12.81
N GLU A 33 11.88 -1.93 11.85
CA GLU A 33 11.01 -0.76 11.92
C GLU A 33 9.53 -1.13 11.92
N VAL A 34 9.18 -2.20 11.19
CA VAL A 34 7.81 -2.73 11.13
C VAL A 34 7.46 -3.43 12.44
N SER A 35 8.39 -4.24 12.98
CA SER A 35 8.16 -4.97 14.24
C SER A 35 8.00 -4.09 15.46
N LYS A 36 8.41 -2.82 15.40
CA LYS A 36 8.13 -1.82 16.45
C LYS A 36 6.69 -1.31 16.44
N ILE A 37 6.01 -1.40 15.31
CA ILE A 37 4.65 -0.88 15.11
C ILE A 37 3.63 -2.02 15.05
N VAL A 38 4.01 -3.12 14.40
CA VAL A 38 3.14 -4.29 14.21
C VAL A 38 3.41 -5.32 15.30
N ASP A 39 2.36 -5.74 16.00
CA ASP A 39 2.46 -6.87 16.91
C ASP A 39 2.56 -8.18 16.13
N ILE A 40 3.80 -8.65 15.97
CA ILE A 40 4.11 -9.85 15.20
C ILE A 40 3.59 -11.12 15.89
N SER A 41 3.48 -11.12 17.21
CA SER A 41 3.07 -12.30 17.97
C SER A 41 1.63 -12.73 17.68
N SER A 42 0.80 -11.78 17.26
CA SER A 42 -0.62 -12.02 16.94
C SER A 42 -0.88 -12.30 15.45
N LEU A 43 0.17 -12.30 14.60
CA LEU A 43 0.04 -12.59 13.18
C LEU A 43 0.02 -14.07 12.87
N THR A 44 -0.77 -14.43 11.87
CA THR A 44 -0.76 -15.76 11.27
C THR A 44 -0.01 -15.67 9.93
N PHE A 45 1.03 -16.46 9.74
CA PHE A 45 1.88 -16.41 8.55
C PHE A 45 1.49 -17.44 7.48
N ILE A 46 0.91 -18.56 7.90
CA ILE A 46 0.44 -19.62 7.01
C ILE A 46 -1.07 -19.63 7.04
N VAL A 47 -1.68 -19.36 5.90
CA VAL A 47 -3.13 -19.23 5.76
C VAL A 47 -3.64 -20.05 4.59
N ASP A 48 -4.88 -20.51 4.67
CA ASP A 48 -5.55 -21.23 3.58
C ASP A 48 -6.05 -20.24 2.51
N THR A 49 -6.49 -19.07 2.96
CA THR A 49 -6.99 -17.99 2.11
C THR A 49 -6.31 -16.68 2.50
N GLN A 50 -5.70 -16.00 1.54
CA GLN A 50 -5.10 -14.69 1.76
C GLN A 50 -6.18 -13.58 1.82
N PRO A 51 -5.88 -12.43 2.47
CA PRO A 51 -6.78 -11.29 2.42
C PRO A 51 -7.01 -10.84 0.98
N SER A 52 -8.22 -10.41 0.67
CA SER A 52 -8.57 -9.83 -0.62
C SER A 52 -9.37 -8.55 -0.46
N PHE A 53 -9.16 -7.60 -1.36
CA PHE A 53 -9.89 -6.34 -1.36
C PHE A 53 -11.18 -6.48 -2.18
N PRO A 54 -12.33 -5.96 -1.70
CA PRO A 54 -13.57 -5.95 -2.48
C PRO A 54 -13.39 -5.23 -3.83
N GLY A 55 -13.70 -5.92 -4.93
CA GLY A 55 -13.43 -5.42 -6.28
C GLY A 55 -11.99 -5.65 -6.78
N GLY A 56 -11.15 -6.33 -5.98
CA GLY A 56 -9.79 -6.71 -6.35
C GLY A 56 -8.77 -5.58 -6.22
N MET A 57 -7.56 -5.84 -6.68
CA MET A 57 -6.45 -4.87 -6.59
C MET A 57 -6.69 -3.60 -7.42
N ALA A 58 -7.48 -3.66 -8.49
CA ALA A 58 -7.83 -2.46 -9.26
C ALA A 58 -8.67 -1.49 -8.43
N ALA A 59 -9.64 -1.99 -7.67
CA ALA A 59 -10.44 -1.17 -6.75
C ALA A 59 -9.58 -0.60 -5.60
N PHE A 60 -8.68 -1.40 -5.05
CA PHE A 60 -7.73 -0.95 -4.04
C PHE A 60 -6.85 0.20 -4.55
N ARG A 61 -6.24 0.03 -5.72
CA ARG A 61 -5.37 1.06 -6.34
C ARG A 61 -6.12 2.35 -6.58
N LYS A 62 -7.36 2.25 -7.05
CA LYS A 62 -8.22 3.42 -7.27
C LYS A 62 -8.48 4.18 -5.97
N GLU A 63 -8.90 3.49 -4.92
CA GLU A 63 -9.20 4.10 -3.63
C GLU A 63 -7.92 4.67 -2.97
N PHE A 64 -6.81 3.94 -3.02
CA PHE A 64 -5.52 4.42 -2.54
C PHE A 64 -5.08 5.70 -3.27
N SER A 65 -5.13 5.70 -4.61
CA SER A 65 -4.74 6.86 -5.42
C SER A 65 -5.61 8.09 -5.18
N GLN A 66 -6.91 7.90 -4.95
CA GLN A 66 -7.83 8.99 -4.63
C GLN A 66 -7.52 9.64 -3.28
N ASN A 67 -6.96 8.90 -2.34
CA ASN A 67 -6.57 9.40 -1.02
C ASN A 67 -5.13 9.93 -0.97
N PHE A 68 -4.32 9.68 -2.00
CA PHE A 68 -2.91 10.05 -2.02
C PHE A 68 -2.71 11.50 -2.45
N ASP A 69 -2.05 12.31 -1.60
CA ASP A 69 -1.76 13.70 -1.87
C ASP A 69 -0.30 13.89 -2.31
N THR A 70 -0.10 14.09 -3.61
CA THR A 70 1.23 14.29 -4.18
C THR A 70 1.87 15.63 -3.77
N SER A 71 1.07 16.61 -3.32
CA SER A 71 1.58 17.90 -2.85
C SER A 71 2.32 17.80 -1.51
N ALA A 72 2.06 16.74 -0.74
CA ALA A 72 2.73 16.47 0.54
C ALA A 72 4.17 15.97 0.37
N LEU A 73 4.59 15.64 -0.85
CA LEU A 73 5.89 15.04 -1.13
C LEU A 73 6.99 16.09 -1.29
N GLU A 74 8.13 15.81 -0.67
CA GLU A 74 9.38 16.44 -1.07
C GLU A 74 9.81 15.85 -2.41
N LYS A 75 9.66 16.65 -3.47
CA LYS A 75 9.93 16.19 -4.83
C LYS A 75 11.43 16.04 -5.05
N PRO A 76 11.91 14.85 -5.39
CA PRO A 76 13.25 14.73 -5.92
C PRO A 76 13.31 15.47 -7.28
N LYS A 77 14.45 16.03 -7.62
CA LYS A 77 14.62 16.77 -8.89
C LYS A 77 14.35 15.89 -10.11
N THR A 78 14.64 14.61 -10.02
CA THR A 78 14.33 13.57 -11.02
C THR A 78 14.39 12.21 -10.34
N GLY A 79 13.68 11.22 -10.85
CA GLY A 79 13.84 9.84 -10.44
C GLY A 79 12.58 9.15 -9.96
N ILE A 80 12.79 8.06 -9.23
CA ILE A 80 11.74 7.19 -8.73
C ILE A 80 11.79 7.21 -7.20
N LEU A 81 10.67 7.54 -6.56
CA LEU A 81 10.47 7.28 -5.14
C LEU A 81 9.96 5.85 -4.95
N LYS A 82 10.56 5.15 -4.00
CA LYS A 82 10.21 3.77 -3.66
C LYS A 82 9.94 3.67 -2.17
N THR A 83 8.90 2.95 -1.82
CA THR A 83 8.64 2.51 -0.45
C THR A 83 7.97 1.15 -0.45
N VAL A 84 8.04 0.46 0.66
CA VAL A 84 7.28 -0.76 0.91
C VAL A 84 6.39 -0.53 2.10
N ILE A 85 5.08 -0.68 1.91
CA ILE A 85 4.11 -0.51 2.98
C ILE A 85 3.79 -1.88 3.58
N TYR A 86 3.89 -1.98 4.90
CA TYR A 86 3.45 -3.13 5.68
C TYR A 86 2.23 -2.74 6.49
N TYR A 87 1.22 -3.55 6.47
CA TYR A 87 0.00 -3.30 7.24
C TYR A 87 -0.71 -4.60 7.61
N ALA A 88 -1.31 -4.60 8.79
CA ALA A 88 -2.10 -5.73 9.26
C ALA A 88 -3.55 -5.62 8.76
N VAL A 89 -4.06 -6.71 8.21
CA VAL A 89 -5.48 -6.91 7.97
C VAL A 89 -6.03 -7.70 9.15
N GLU A 90 -6.92 -7.06 9.89
CA GLU A 90 -7.54 -7.62 11.08
C GLU A 90 -8.62 -8.67 10.75
N VAL A 91 -9.06 -9.40 11.75
CA VAL A 91 -10.11 -10.42 11.60
C VAL A 91 -11.44 -9.84 11.07
N ASP A 92 -11.70 -8.56 11.30
CA ASP A 92 -12.86 -7.84 10.77
C ASP A 92 -12.63 -7.20 9.40
N GLY A 93 -11.42 -7.36 8.82
CA GLY A 93 -11.02 -6.80 7.54
C GLY A 93 -10.49 -5.36 7.61
N SER A 94 -10.45 -4.72 8.76
CA SER A 94 -9.88 -3.38 8.91
C SER A 94 -8.37 -3.40 8.74
N ILE A 95 -7.80 -2.27 8.29
CA ILE A 95 -6.36 -2.07 8.14
C ILE A 95 -5.85 -1.37 9.39
N LEU A 96 -4.91 -1.98 10.08
CA LEU A 96 -4.26 -1.42 11.26
C LEU A 96 -2.73 -1.59 11.21
N GLN A 97 -2.05 -0.86 12.10
CA GLN A 97 -0.60 -0.97 12.29
C GLN A 97 0.19 -0.86 10.98
N ILE A 98 0.08 0.32 10.36
CA ILE A 98 0.66 0.62 9.06
C ILE A 98 2.07 1.16 9.25
N LYS A 99 3.04 0.65 8.49
CA LYS A 99 4.40 1.17 8.42
C LYS A 99 4.93 1.12 7.00
N ALA A 100 5.35 2.26 6.48
CA ALA A 100 6.09 2.35 5.23
C ALA A 100 7.60 2.44 5.50
N VAL A 101 8.37 1.68 4.73
CA VAL A 101 9.83 1.62 4.82
C VAL A 101 10.42 1.97 3.45
N GLY A 102 11.08 3.11 3.36
CA GLY A 102 11.70 3.63 2.15
C GLY A 102 12.59 4.83 2.45
N GLU A 103 13.34 5.30 1.46
CA GLU A 103 14.33 6.37 1.64
C GLU A 103 13.72 7.76 1.85
N SER A 104 12.52 8.02 1.31
CA SER A 104 11.84 9.31 1.42
C SER A 104 10.84 9.32 2.57
N ASP A 105 11.12 10.10 3.61
CA ASP A 105 10.24 10.24 4.76
C ASP A 105 8.88 10.84 4.38
N SER A 106 8.85 11.83 3.49
CA SER A 106 7.59 12.42 3.03
C SER A 106 6.73 11.42 2.26
N PHE A 107 7.36 10.59 1.42
CA PHE A 107 6.67 9.54 0.69
C PHE A 107 6.14 8.44 1.61
N ASN A 108 6.94 8.01 2.58
CA ASN A 108 6.54 7.04 3.59
C ASN A 108 5.32 7.52 4.39
N LYS A 109 5.38 8.75 4.91
CA LYS A 109 4.28 9.34 5.70
C LYS A 109 3.00 9.48 4.89
N GLU A 110 3.11 9.94 3.65
CA GLU A 110 1.94 10.10 2.78
C GLU A 110 1.34 8.75 2.39
N ALA A 111 2.16 7.76 2.11
CA ALA A 111 1.70 6.40 1.82
C ALA A 111 0.96 5.78 3.03
N GLU A 112 1.48 5.97 4.24
CA GLU A 112 0.82 5.54 5.48
C GLU A 112 -0.52 6.26 5.69
N ARG A 113 -0.55 7.58 5.49
CA ARG A 113 -1.76 8.40 5.64
C ARG A 113 -2.84 8.00 4.63
N ALA A 114 -2.47 7.85 3.35
CA ALA A 114 -3.39 7.47 2.29
C ALA A 114 -4.00 6.08 2.55
N LEU A 115 -3.18 5.12 2.97
CA LEU A 115 -3.65 3.79 3.31
C LEU A 115 -4.59 3.79 4.53
N LYS A 116 -4.26 4.57 5.55
CA LYS A 116 -5.11 4.75 6.74
C LYS A 116 -6.46 5.39 6.40
N SER A 117 -6.54 6.17 5.33
CA SER A 117 -7.77 6.84 4.88
C SER A 117 -8.71 5.90 4.13
N ILE A 118 -8.27 4.71 3.74
CA ILE A 118 -9.11 3.70 3.08
C ILE A 118 -10.12 3.17 4.10
N LYS A 119 -11.39 3.29 3.75
CA LYS A 119 -12.51 2.87 4.61
C LYS A 119 -13.08 1.52 4.23
N THR A 120 -12.86 1.08 3.01
CA THR A 120 -13.29 -0.23 2.53
C THR A 120 -12.51 -1.32 3.26
N LYS A 121 -13.24 -2.26 3.83
CA LYS A 121 -12.63 -3.39 4.56
C LYS A 121 -12.23 -4.50 3.60
N TYR A 122 -11.11 -5.14 3.91
CA TYR A 122 -10.71 -6.39 3.27
C TYR A 122 -11.63 -7.54 3.66
N TYR A 123 -11.69 -8.55 2.80
CA TYR A 123 -12.03 -9.89 3.24
C TYR A 123 -10.80 -10.46 3.95
N PRO A 124 -10.90 -10.86 5.24
CA PRO A 124 -9.73 -11.24 6.01
C PRO A 124 -9.12 -12.56 5.54
N ALA A 125 -7.87 -12.79 5.91
CA ALA A 125 -7.24 -14.10 5.77
C ALA A 125 -7.98 -15.15 6.61
N LYS A 126 -7.92 -16.41 6.19
CA LYS A 126 -8.59 -17.52 6.88
C LYS A 126 -7.69 -18.74 7.03
N VAL A 127 -7.84 -19.40 8.15
CA VAL A 127 -7.33 -20.74 8.44
C VAL A 127 -8.50 -21.58 8.94
N ASN A 128 -8.73 -22.74 8.30
CA ASN A 128 -9.87 -23.61 8.63
C ASN A 128 -11.20 -22.84 8.68
N ASN A 129 -11.42 -21.95 7.71
CA ASN A 129 -12.59 -21.09 7.58
C ASN A 129 -12.79 -20.05 8.70
N LEU A 130 -11.82 -19.88 9.60
CA LEU A 130 -11.81 -18.86 10.65
C LEU A 130 -10.94 -17.67 10.21
N ALA A 131 -11.44 -16.45 10.38
CA ALA A 131 -10.71 -15.24 10.11
C ALA A 131 -9.50 -15.11 11.04
N VAL A 132 -8.35 -14.78 10.47
CA VAL A 132 -7.09 -14.57 11.19
C VAL A 132 -6.47 -13.26 10.80
N ARG A 133 -5.64 -12.71 11.68
CA ARG A 133 -4.86 -11.50 11.45
C ARG A 133 -3.66 -11.82 10.57
N TYR A 134 -3.45 -11.01 9.53
CA TYR A 134 -2.43 -11.24 8.51
C TYR A 134 -1.70 -9.96 8.14
N LEU A 135 -0.40 -10.02 7.92
CA LEU A 135 0.41 -8.90 7.46
C LEU A 135 0.53 -8.91 5.93
N LEU A 136 0.12 -7.82 5.30
CA LEU A 136 0.36 -7.58 3.89
C LEU A 136 1.60 -6.70 3.68
N ARG A 137 2.29 -6.94 2.58
CA ARG A 137 3.43 -6.18 2.09
C ARG A 137 3.11 -5.64 0.71
N MET A 138 3.18 -4.34 0.54
CA MET A 138 2.87 -3.68 -0.72
C MET A 138 4.00 -2.76 -1.17
N PRO A 139 4.78 -3.11 -2.20
CA PRO A 139 5.73 -2.21 -2.83
C PRO A 139 5.00 -1.08 -3.55
N LEU A 140 5.47 0.15 -3.38
CA LEU A 140 4.93 1.34 -4.03
C LEU A 140 6.06 2.13 -4.68
N ASN A 141 5.93 2.38 -5.98
CA ASN A 141 6.89 3.16 -6.75
C ASN A 141 6.17 4.35 -7.40
N MET A 142 6.79 5.52 -7.36
CA MET A 142 6.28 6.71 -8.02
C MET A 142 7.38 7.34 -8.88
N ASN A 143 7.08 7.55 -10.16
CA ASN A 143 7.98 8.22 -11.10
C ASN A 143 7.69 9.72 -11.13
N PHE A 144 8.76 10.52 -11.01
CA PHE A 144 8.76 11.95 -11.27
C PHE A 144 9.50 12.22 -12.58
N LYS A 145 8.82 12.87 -13.47
CA LYS A 145 9.42 13.35 -14.72
C LYS A 145 9.85 14.81 -14.58
#